data_b244544b78c68440b1ad07e955e23f58
#
_entry.id   b244544b78c68440b1ad07e955e23f58
#
_cell.length_a   1.000
_cell.length_b   1.000
_cell.length_c   1.000
_cell.angle_alpha   90.00
_cell.angle_beta   90.00
_cell.angle_gamma   90.00
#
_symmetry.space_group_name_H-M   'P 1'
#
loop_
_entity.id
_entity.type
_entity.pdbx_description
1 polymer ?
#
loop_
_entity_poly.entity_id
_entity_poly.type
_entity_poly.pdbx_seq_one_letter_code
_entity_poly.pdbx_strand_id
1 'polypeptide(L)'
;MGLHRCWHATLVIVSLLLSSLVDVSHTYDHESLDAFLCKQANKEIENPRTGVLYNVSLPSNFTGMQISVVRLRSFSLWMRGMNYSFFNLPPRSVSQSSAKRIVILFENLGYWSSHYYNVSNYTMVAPVFGVMAYSSSESAFIYQNIGFTIRGDPIRIRFPPVEQHGKNSTPICAKFSFGGLVKFRNMTKPYVCEARGQGHYTLVVPSSPKESYTRSHSKRFTKWWVLGFVIGFVGLVILVLILLALVKEAKRRRIRKLERNSSGELFDTFWIGETKLPLASSIRTQPILENEDAIR
;
A
#
# COMPACT_ATOMS: atom_id res chain seq x y z
N MET A 1 34.32 -17.81 15.21
CA MET A 1 34.15 -16.85 14.09
C MET A 1 32.75 -16.90 13.42
N GLY A 2 31.85 -17.81 13.74
CA GLY A 2 30.52 -17.92 13.11
C GLY A 2 29.43 -16.98 13.66
N LEU A 3 29.49 -16.54 14.91
CA LEU A 3 28.41 -15.74 15.54
C LEU A 3 28.35 -14.30 15.03
N HIS A 4 29.48 -13.66 14.72
CA HIS A 4 29.50 -12.28 14.20
C HIS A 4 28.91 -12.15 12.78
N ARG A 5 29.15 -13.17 11.94
CA ARG A 5 28.54 -13.17 10.58
C ARG A 5 27.03 -13.31 10.57
N CYS A 6 26.47 -14.09 11.50
CA CYS A 6 25.00 -14.24 11.62
C CYS A 6 24.34 -12.94 12.10
N TRP A 7 24.98 -12.18 13.00
CA TRP A 7 24.46 -10.91 13.51
C TRP A 7 24.39 -9.83 12.43
N HIS A 8 25.44 -9.71 11.61
CA HIS A 8 25.43 -8.74 10.50
C HIS A 8 24.38 -9.08 9.44
N ALA A 9 24.19 -10.35 9.13
CA ALA A 9 23.15 -10.78 8.19
C ALA A 9 21.73 -10.46 8.68
N THR A 10 21.47 -10.68 9.98
CA THR A 10 20.14 -10.33 10.57
C THR A 10 19.90 -8.82 10.61
N LEU A 11 20.91 -8.02 10.91
CA LEU A 11 20.79 -6.55 10.88
C LEU A 11 20.52 -6.01 9.47
N VAL A 12 21.17 -6.56 8.44
CA VAL A 12 20.94 -6.18 7.05
C VAL A 12 19.53 -6.57 6.60
N ILE A 13 19.05 -7.76 6.94
CA ILE A 13 17.68 -8.20 6.60
C ILE A 13 16.64 -7.32 7.29
N VAL A 14 16.83 -7.00 8.57
CA VAL A 14 15.92 -6.11 9.32
C VAL A 14 15.95 -4.69 8.75
N SER A 15 17.10 -4.18 8.34
CA SER A 15 17.23 -2.87 7.68
C SER A 15 16.53 -2.84 6.32
N LEU A 16 16.66 -3.90 5.51
CA LEU A 16 15.96 -4.03 4.22
C LEU A 16 14.44 -4.17 4.38
N LEU A 17 13.97 -4.88 5.41
CA LEU A 17 12.54 -4.98 5.71
C LEU A 17 11.97 -3.66 6.24
N LEU A 18 12.72 -2.91 7.04
CA LEU A 18 12.32 -1.59 7.50
C LEU A 18 12.30 -0.55 6.38
N SER A 19 13.23 -0.59 5.45
CA SER A 19 13.21 0.32 4.29
C SER A 19 12.04 0.02 3.33
N SER A 20 11.65 -1.24 3.17
CA SER A 20 10.47 -1.60 2.36
C SER A 20 9.13 -1.22 2.99
N LEU A 21 9.07 -1.04 4.32
CA LEU A 21 7.85 -0.63 5.03
C LEU A 21 7.61 0.89 5.03
N VAL A 22 8.63 1.69 4.71
CA VAL A 22 8.52 3.18 4.74
C VAL A 22 7.91 3.75 3.47
N ASP A 23 8.02 3.08 2.32
CA ASP A 23 7.52 3.58 1.03
C ASP A 23 6.05 3.23 0.73
N VAL A 24 5.41 2.35 1.52
CA VAL A 24 4.08 1.83 1.23
C VAL A 24 2.93 2.75 1.69
N SER A 25 3.18 3.74 2.54
CA SER A 25 2.08 4.45 3.24
C SER A 25 1.46 5.65 2.50
N HIS A 26 1.97 6.07 1.34
CA HIS A 26 1.44 7.26 0.64
C HIS A 26 0.82 7.01 -0.74
N THR A 27 0.95 5.83 -1.32
CA THR A 27 0.50 5.53 -2.70
C THR A 27 -0.83 4.76 -2.74
N TYR A 28 -1.29 4.25 -1.62
CA TYR A 28 -2.45 3.34 -1.58
C TYR A 28 -3.82 4.01 -1.71
N ASP A 29 -3.94 5.31 -1.39
CA ASP A 29 -5.26 5.94 -1.30
C ASP A 29 -5.93 6.17 -2.66
N HIS A 30 -5.17 6.52 -3.70
CA HIS A 30 -5.76 6.86 -5.01
C HIS A 30 -6.09 5.64 -5.85
N GLU A 31 -5.18 4.67 -5.92
CA GLU A 31 -5.41 3.43 -6.67
C GLU A 31 -6.50 2.58 -6.05
N SER A 32 -6.58 2.56 -4.72
CA SER A 32 -7.64 1.87 -4.00
C SER A 32 -9.01 2.51 -4.24
N LEU A 33 -9.08 3.85 -4.31
CA LEU A 33 -10.31 4.58 -4.65
C LEU A 33 -10.77 4.22 -6.07
N ASP A 34 -9.91 4.39 -7.08
CA ASP A 34 -10.24 4.10 -8.48
C ASP A 34 -10.72 2.64 -8.64
N ALA A 35 -10.03 1.69 -7.99
CA ALA A 35 -10.43 0.28 -8.01
C ALA A 35 -11.80 0.06 -7.35
N PHE A 36 -12.06 0.73 -6.22
CA PHE A 36 -13.36 0.67 -5.55
C PHE A 36 -14.47 1.24 -6.44
N LEU A 37 -14.25 2.39 -7.07
CA LEU A 37 -15.22 3.04 -7.95
C LEU A 37 -15.54 2.17 -9.17
N CYS A 38 -14.54 1.57 -9.80
CA CYS A 38 -14.71 0.60 -10.88
C CYS A 38 -15.51 -0.63 -10.44
N LYS A 39 -15.22 -1.17 -9.24
CA LYS A 39 -15.96 -2.31 -8.69
C LYS A 39 -17.42 -1.98 -8.44
N GLN A 40 -17.68 -0.79 -7.89
CA GLN A 40 -19.06 -0.33 -7.62
C GLN A 40 -19.84 -0.14 -8.93
N ALA A 41 -19.23 0.48 -9.94
CA ALA A 41 -19.83 0.64 -11.26
C ALA A 41 -20.15 -0.70 -11.94
N ASN A 42 -19.24 -1.68 -11.85
CA ASN A 42 -19.47 -3.03 -12.38
C ASN A 42 -20.58 -3.78 -11.64
N LYS A 43 -20.75 -3.54 -10.34
CA LYS A 43 -21.78 -4.17 -9.53
C LYS A 43 -23.17 -3.63 -9.87
N GLU A 44 -23.28 -2.33 -10.12
CA GLU A 44 -24.57 -1.66 -10.32
C GLU A 44 -25.07 -1.76 -11.77
N ILE A 45 -24.14 -1.83 -12.73
CA ILE A 45 -24.48 -1.80 -14.16
C ILE A 45 -24.33 -3.19 -14.78
N GLU A 46 -25.41 -3.96 -14.78
CA GLU A 46 -25.39 -5.34 -15.32
C GLU A 46 -25.39 -5.39 -16.85
N ASN A 47 -26.21 -4.58 -17.53
CA ASN A 47 -26.39 -4.62 -19.00
C ASN A 47 -26.14 -3.27 -19.66
N PRO A 48 -24.87 -2.82 -19.75
CA PRO A 48 -24.56 -1.49 -20.26
C PRO A 48 -24.83 -1.36 -21.75
N ARG A 49 -25.62 -0.35 -22.12
CA ARG A 49 -25.84 0.03 -23.53
C ARG A 49 -24.75 1.00 -23.98
N THR A 50 -24.30 0.86 -25.23
CA THR A 50 -23.31 1.76 -25.81
C THR A 50 -23.93 3.12 -26.08
N GLY A 51 -23.31 4.20 -25.64
CA GLY A 51 -23.79 5.58 -25.82
C GLY A 51 -24.74 6.07 -24.73
N VAL A 52 -25.06 5.23 -23.75
CA VAL A 52 -25.90 5.61 -22.61
C VAL A 52 -24.98 5.94 -21.42
N LEU A 53 -25.28 7.05 -20.76
CA LEU A 53 -24.63 7.50 -19.55
C LEU A 53 -25.35 6.88 -18.34
N TYR A 54 -24.57 6.35 -17.40
CA TYR A 54 -25.06 5.79 -16.15
C TYR A 54 -24.46 6.57 -14.99
N ASN A 55 -25.31 7.00 -14.06
CA ASN A 55 -24.87 7.53 -12.78
C ASN A 55 -24.79 6.36 -11.80
N VAL A 56 -23.65 6.21 -11.13
CA VAL A 56 -23.39 5.12 -10.19
C VAL A 56 -23.72 5.58 -8.78
N SER A 57 -24.58 4.82 -8.10
CA SER A 57 -24.92 5.09 -6.70
C SER A 57 -23.80 4.63 -5.79
N LEU A 58 -23.29 5.52 -4.96
CA LEU A 58 -22.26 5.20 -3.99
C LEU A 58 -22.86 4.90 -2.61
N PRO A 59 -22.21 4.07 -1.81
CA PRO A 59 -22.57 3.87 -0.42
C PRO A 59 -22.65 5.19 0.35
N SER A 60 -23.47 5.25 1.39
CA SER A 60 -23.71 6.47 2.20
C SER A 60 -22.43 7.09 2.76
N ASN A 61 -21.38 6.29 2.97
CA ASN A 61 -20.08 6.75 3.42
C ASN A 61 -19.39 7.72 2.44
N PHE A 62 -19.80 7.73 1.16
CA PHE A 62 -19.25 8.59 0.10
C PHE A 62 -20.22 9.69 -0.34
N THR A 63 -21.10 10.12 0.57
CA THR A 63 -22.03 11.22 0.29
C THR A 63 -21.30 12.45 -0.25
N GLY A 64 -21.80 13.06 -1.33
CA GLY A 64 -21.20 14.22 -1.98
C GLY A 64 -20.20 13.90 -3.09
N MET A 65 -19.82 12.63 -3.27
CA MET A 65 -19.07 12.16 -4.44
C MET A 65 -20.04 11.75 -5.54
N GLN A 66 -19.72 12.07 -6.78
CA GLN A 66 -20.54 11.73 -7.95
C GLN A 66 -19.69 11.01 -8.98
N ILE A 67 -20.23 9.91 -9.50
CA ILE A 67 -19.59 9.09 -10.51
C ILE A 67 -20.57 8.83 -11.64
N SER A 68 -20.07 8.96 -12.86
CA SER A 68 -20.84 8.63 -14.05
C SER A 68 -19.96 7.89 -15.04
N VAL A 69 -20.55 6.91 -15.69
CA VAL A 69 -19.83 6.07 -16.65
C VAL A 69 -20.60 5.98 -17.96
N VAL A 70 -19.86 5.91 -19.06
CA VAL A 70 -20.44 5.72 -20.39
C VAL A 70 -19.58 4.75 -21.18
N ARG A 71 -20.24 3.78 -21.85
CA ARG A 71 -19.58 2.89 -22.79
C ARG A 71 -19.71 3.43 -24.21
N LEU A 72 -18.59 3.60 -24.90
CA LEU A 72 -18.52 4.15 -26.26
C LEU A 72 -17.80 3.18 -27.20
N ARG A 73 -18.08 3.28 -28.48
CA ARG A 73 -17.22 2.70 -29.50
C ARG A 73 -16.00 3.61 -29.67
N SER A 74 -14.80 3.06 -29.67
CA SER A 74 -13.56 3.83 -29.81
C SER A 74 -13.57 4.73 -31.04
N PHE A 75 -14.07 4.23 -32.17
CA PHE A 75 -14.23 5.00 -33.40
C PHE A 75 -15.22 6.18 -33.25
N SER A 76 -16.32 5.99 -32.51
CA SER A 76 -17.29 7.07 -32.28
C SER A 76 -16.69 8.20 -31.45
N LEU A 77 -15.91 7.86 -30.40
CA LEU A 77 -15.19 8.86 -29.60
C LEU A 77 -14.14 9.58 -30.44
N TRP A 78 -13.42 8.86 -31.30
CA TRP A 78 -12.42 9.46 -32.19
C TRP A 78 -13.04 10.45 -33.19
N MET A 79 -14.19 10.11 -33.78
CA MET A 79 -14.86 10.98 -34.80
C MET A 79 -15.57 12.19 -34.20
N ARG A 80 -16.25 12.03 -33.08
CA ARG A 80 -17.19 13.02 -32.56
C ARG A 80 -16.78 13.65 -31.24
N GLY A 81 -15.90 12.97 -30.48
CA GLY A 81 -15.66 13.34 -29.08
C GLY A 81 -16.91 13.08 -28.23
N MET A 82 -16.94 13.72 -27.07
CA MET A 82 -18.04 13.63 -26.11
C MET A 82 -18.07 14.86 -25.21
N ASN A 83 -19.27 15.34 -24.90
CA ASN A 83 -19.52 16.37 -23.90
C ASN A 83 -20.32 15.76 -22.76
N TYR A 84 -19.85 15.95 -21.54
CA TYR A 84 -20.60 15.57 -20.36
C TYR A 84 -20.28 16.49 -19.18
N SER A 85 -21.32 17.11 -18.60
CA SER A 85 -21.23 17.96 -17.42
C SER A 85 -20.04 18.95 -17.52
N PHE A 86 -19.03 18.77 -16.68
CA PHE A 86 -17.84 19.60 -16.63
C PHE A 86 -16.78 19.25 -17.68
N PHE A 87 -16.94 18.15 -18.41
CA PHE A 87 -15.97 17.59 -19.32
C PHE A 87 -16.37 17.78 -20.78
N ASN A 88 -15.44 18.28 -21.57
CA ASN A 88 -15.52 18.30 -23.02
C ASN A 88 -14.35 17.51 -23.59
N LEU A 89 -14.61 16.30 -24.09
CA LEU A 89 -13.64 15.43 -24.76
C LEU A 89 -13.76 15.70 -26.28
N PRO A 90 -12.73 16.27 -26.89
CA PRO A 90 -12.80 16.62 -28.31
C PRO A 90 -12.68 15.38 -29.21
N PRO A 91 -12.98 15.49 -30.50
CA PRO A 91 -12.64 14.50 -31.51
C PRO A 91 -11.13 14.19 -31.51
N ARG A 92 -10.74 13.07 -32.12
CA ARG A 92 -9.36 12.55 -32.15
C ARG A 92 -8.81 12.14 -30.79
N SER A 93 -9.74 11.80 -29.87
CA SER A 93 -9.40 11.12 -28.62
C SER A 93 -9.09 9.65 -28.93
N VAL A 94 -7.87 9.21 -28.65
CA VAL A 94 -7.35 7.89 -29.01
C VAL A 94 -7.04 7.09 -27.75
N SER A 95 -7.61 5.90 -27.66
CA SER A 95 -7.20 4.89 -26.66
C SER A 95 -5.77 4.43 -26.98
N GLN A 96 -4.97 4.21 -25.95
CA GLN A 96 -3.63 3.61 -26.10
C GLN A 96 -3.70 2.09 -26.41
N SER A 97 -4.87 1.49 -26.21
CA SER A 97 -5.14 0.09 -26.53
C SER A 97 -6.05 0.00 -27.77
N SER A 98 -5.96 -1.12 -28.49
CA SER A 98 -6.81 -1.45 -29.64
C SER A 98 -8.25 -1.87 -29.26
N ALA A 99 -8.73 -1.49 -28.08
CA ALA A 99 -10.06 -1.85 -27.61
C ALA A 99 -11.16 -1.28 -28.52
N LYS A 100 -12.05 -2.13 -29.00
CA LYS A 100 -13.19 -1.73 -29.85
C LYS A 100 -14.22 -0.91 -29.07
N ARG A 101 -14.40 -1.21 -27.79
CA ARG A 101 -15.29 -0.52 -26.87
C ARG A 101 -14.51 -0.06 -25.66
N ILE A 102 -14.72 1.18 -25.29
CA ILE A 102 -14.09 1.83 -24.14
C ILE A 102 -15.16 2.36 -23.21
N VAL A 103 -14.85 2.41 -21.95
CA VAL A 103 -15.66 3.03 -20.92
C VAL A 103 -14.92 4.27 -20.44
N ILE A 104 -15.60 5.39 -20.42
CA ILE A 104 -15.13 6.61 -19.77
C ILE A 104 -15.82 6.72 -18.43
N LEU A 105 -15.02 6.82 -17.40
CA LEU A 105 -15.43 7.07 -16.03
C LEU A 105 -15.18 8.56 -15.73
N PHE A 106 -16.23 9.26 -15.31
CA PHE A 106 -16.20 10.65 -14.87
C PHE A 106 -16.41 10.68 -13.36
N GLU A 107 -15.55 11.40 -12.66
CA GLU A 107 -15.56 11.51 -11.22
C GLU A 107 -15.63 12.95 -10.78
N ASN A 108 -16.45 13.22 -9.79
CA ASN A 108 -16.46 14.45 -9.03
C ASN A 108 -16.35 14.07 -7.53
N LEU A 109 -15.20 14.29 -6.96
CA LEU A 109 -14.95 13.88 -5.58
C LEU A 109 -15.60 14.81 -4.54
N GLY A 110 -16.08 15.98 -4.97
CA GLY A 110 -16.71 16.94 -4.06
C GLY A 110 -15.87 17.23 -2.82
N TYR A 111 -16.46 17.08 -1.64
CA TYR A 111 -15.77 17.29 -0.34
C TYR A 111 -14.68 16.28 -0.04
N TRP A 112 -14.68 15.12 -0.70
CA TRP A 112 -13.66 14.08 -0.52
C TRP A 112 -12.32 14.42 -1.17
N SER A 113 -12.28 15.47 -1.99
CA SER A 113 -11.08 15.89 -2.73
C SER A 113 -9.87 16.06 -1.83
N SER A 114 -10.02 16.76 -0.70
CA SER A 114 -8.93 17.02 0.25
C SER A 114 -8.53 15.80 1.09
N HIS A 115 -9.38 14.76 1.12
CA HIS A 115 -9.08 13.50 1.82
C HIS A 115 -8.10 12.64 1.01
N TYR A 116 -8.34 12.56 -0.31
CA TYR A 116 -7.55 11.71 -1.20
C TYR A 116 -6.39 12.44 -1.88
N TYR A 117 -6.51 13.76 -2.07
CA TYR A 117 -5.52 14.56 -2.80
C TYR A 117 -4.99 15.70 -1.94
N ASN A 118 -3.68 15.87 -1.97
CA ASN A 118 -3.01 16.98 -1.31
C ASN A 118 -1.90 17.53 -2.21
N VAL A 119 -1.74 18.85 -2.22
CA VAL A 119 -0.70 19.54 -3.01
C VAL A 119 0.13 20.37 -2.06
N SER A 120 1.40 20.02 -1.90
CA SER A 120 2.31 20.75 -1.00
C SER A 120 2.45 22.20 -1.45
N ASN A 121 2.37 23.13 -0.51
CA ASN A 121 2.45 24.58 -0.71
C ASN A 121 1.32 25.21 -1.54
N TYR A 122 0.25 24.46 -1.80
CA TYR A 122 -0.93 24.96 -2.48
C TYR A 122 -2.19 24.59 -1.73
N THR A 123 -3.22 25.41 -1.86
CA THR A 123 -4.57 25.15 -1.35
C THR A 123 -5.48 24.82 -2.52
N MET A 124 -6.19 23.69 -2.46
CA MET A 124 -7.21 23.35 -3.45
C MET A 124 -8.42 24.25 -3.26
N VAL A 125 -8.87 24.89 -4.33
CA VAL A 125 -9.99 25.82 -4.35
C VAL A 125 -11.20 25.29 -5.12
N ALA A 126 -11.04 24.14 -5.79
CA ALA A 126 -12.10 23.44 -6.48
C ALA A 126 -12.07 21.95 -6.15
N PRO A 127 -13.19 21.22 -6.30
CA PRO A 127 -13.19 19.78 -6.17
C PRO A 127 -12.29 19.11 -7.20
N VAL A 128 -11.82 17.90 -6.89
CA VAL A 128 -11.07 17.08 -7.83
C VAL A 128 -12.03 16.42 -8.80
N PHE A 129 -11.80 16.63 -10.08
CA PHE A 129 -12.51 16.00 -11.18
C PHE A 129 -11.62 14.95 -11.84
N GLY A 130 -12.12 13.72 -11.96
CA GLY A 130 -11.45 12.60 -12.61
C GLY A 130 -12.04 12.28 -13.97
N VAL A 131 -11.19 11.95 -14.92
CA VAL A 131 -11.58 11.37 -16.21
C VAL A 131 -10.64 10.23 -16.53
N MET A 132 -11.18 9.00 -16.52
CA MET A 132 -10.42 7.77 -16.70
C MET A 132 -11.01 6.93 -17.82
N ALA A 133 -10.17 6.17 -18.52
CA ALA A 133 -10.59 5.31 -19.60
C ALA A 133 -10.23 3.86 -19.36
N TYR A 134 -11.20 2.99 -19.58
CA TYR A 134 -11.10 1.56 -19.38
C TYR A 134 -11.53 0.80 -20.63
N SER A 135 -10.99 -0.40 -20.83
CA SER A 135 -11.53 -1.34 -21.81
C SER A 135 -12.85 -1.94 -21.29
N SER A 136 -13.75 -2.28 -22.21
CA SER A 136 -14.96 -3.03 -21.90
C SER A 136 -14.92 -4.37 -22.60
N SER A 137 -15.22 -5.44 -21.87
CA SER A 137 -15.35 -6.79 -22.38
C SER A 137 -16.80 -7.27 -22.28
N GLU A 138 -17.07 -8.48 -22.73
CA GLU A 138 -18.38 -9.12 -22.57
C GLU A 138 -18.60 -9.57 -21.11
N SER A 139 -17.50 -9.95 -20.43
CA SER A 139 -17.52 -10.43 -19.05
C SER A 139 -17.50 -9.31 -17.98
N ALA A 140 -17.01 -8.12 -18.34
CA ALA A 140 -16.94 -7.00 -17.40
C ALA A 140 -17.14 -5.68 -18.11
N PHE A 141 -17.99 -4.83 -17.53
CA PHE A 141 -18.25 -3.49 -18.08
C PHE A 141 -17.00 -2.61 -18.03
N ILE A 142 -16.37 -2.53 -16.88
CA ILE A 142 -15.06 -1.89 -16.67
C ILE A 142 -14.05 -3.01 -16.43
N TYR A 143 -13.13 -3.20 -17.34
CA TYR A 143 -12.19 -4.31 -17.29
C TYR A 143 -10.79 -3.87 -16.89
N GLN A 144 -10.14 -3.09 -17.74
CA GLN A 144 -8.74 -2.70 -17.56
C GLN A 144 -8.55 -1.22 -17.88
N ASN A 145 -7.77 -0.52 -17.07
CA ASN A 145 -7.35 0.84 -17.39
C ASN A 145 -6.47 0.82 -18.65
N ILE A 146 -6.87 1.53 -19.66
CA ILE A 146 -6.19 1.51 -20.96
C ILE A 146 -5.48 2.81 -21.30
N GLY A 147 -5.69 3.84 -20.52
CA GLY A 147 -5.22 5.15 -20.85
C GLY A 147 -5.82 5.70 -22.16
N PHE A 148 -5.90 7.00 -22.27
CA PHE A 148 -6.16 7.62 -23.56
C PHE A 148 -5.39 8.93 -23.73
N THR A 149 -5.11 9.26 -24.99
CA THR A 149 -4.35 10.44 -25.37
C THR A 149 -5.16 11.23 -26.41
N ILE A 150 -5.11 12.53 -26.33
CA ILE A 150 -5.75 13.43 -27.25
C ILE A 150 -4.74 13.91 -28.28
N ARG A 151 -5.00 13.63 -29.55
CA ARG A 151 -4.18 14.10 -30.70
C ARG A 151 -4.69 15.41 -31.32
N GLY A 152 -5.92 15.79 -30.98
CA GLY A 152 -6.57 17.03 -31.43
C GLY A 152 -6.48 18.15 -30.40
N ASP A 153 -7.58 18.87 -30.27
CA ASP A 153 -7.79 19.87 -29.23
C ASP A 153 -7.71 19.21 -27.84
N PRO A 154 -7.29 19.94 -26.81
CA PRO A 154 -7.24 19.39 -25.46
C PRO A 154 -8.64 19.12 -24.89
N ILE A 155 -8.71 18.17 -23.94
CA ILE A 155 -9.88 18.03 -23.07
C ILE A 155 -10.05 19.33 -22.32
N ARG A 156 -11.26 19.86 -22.27
CA ARG A 156 -11.62 21.02 -21.47
C ARG A 156 -12.41 20.57 -20.25
N ILE A 157 -11.89 20.87 -19.09
CA ILE A 157 -12.51 20.59 -17.81
C ILE A 157 -12.92 21.92 -17.21
N ARG A 158 -14.23 22.14 -17.07
CA ARG A 158 -14.80 23.40 -16.54
C ARG A 158 -15.05 23.23 -15.06
N PHE A 159 -14.49 24.10 -14.26
CA PHE A 159 -14.75 24.15 -12.83
C PHE A 159 -15.83 25.19 -12.54
N PRO A 160 -16.61 25.01 -11.47
CA PRO A 160 -17.51 26.05 -10.99
C PRO A 160 -16.70 27.29 -10.61
N PRO A 161 -17.29 28.48 -10.71
CA PRO A 161 -16.66 29.71 -10.23
C PRO A 161 -16.25 29.55 -8.76
N VAL A 162 -15.02 29.85 -8.47
CA VAL A 162 -14.47 29.75 -7.12
C VAL A 162 -14.51 31.14 -6.48
N GLU A 163 -15.03 31.23 -5.26
CA GLU A 163 -14.90 32.45 -4.46
C GLU A 163 -13.43 32.79 -4.28
N GLN A 164 -13.04 34.01 -4.63
CA GLN A 164 -11.65 34.43 -4.59
C GLN A 164 -11.15 34.47 -3.14
N HIS A 165 -10.40 33.45 -2.75
CA HIS A 165 -9.66 33.40 -1.49
C HIS A 165 -8.40 34.28 -1.58
N GLY A 166 -8.58 35.59 -1.43
CA GLY A 166 -7.49 36.58 -1.44
C GLY A 166 -7.37 37.37 -2.74
N LYS A 167 -7.19 38.69 -2.59
CA LYS A 167 -7.27 39.66 -3.67
C LYS A 167 -6.25 39.54 -4.82
N ASN A 168 -5.24 38.62 -4.76
CA ASN A 168 -4.13 38.58 -5.74
C ASN A 168 -3.70 37.19 -6.23
N SER A 169 -4.37 36.10 -5.90
CA SER A 169 -3.91 34.78 -6.36
C SER A 169 -4.78 34.22 -7.47
N THR A 170 -4.23 34.16 -8.69
CA THR A 170 -4.87 33.46 -9.82
C THR A 170 -4.78 31.97 -9.62
N PRO A 171 -5.91 31.23 -9.69
CA PRO A 171 -5.90 29.78 -9.64
C PRO A 171 -5.09 29.19 -10.81
N ILE A 172 -4.42 28.08 -10.58
CA ILE A 172 -3.74 27.28 -11.61
C ILE A 172 -4.27 25.85 -11.62
N CYS A 173 -4.20 25.21 -12.77
CA CYS A 173 -4.60 23.81 -12.92
C CYS A 173 -3.53 22.88 -12.33
N ALA A 174 -3.94 21.98 -11.46
CA ALA A 174 -3.13 20.87 -10.99
C ALA A 174 -3.66 19.56 -11.57
N LYS A 175 -2.78 18.76 -12.17
CA LYS A 175 -3.05 17.40 -12.62
C LYS A 175 -2.33 16.42 -11.73
N PHE A 176 -3.06 15.48 -11.16
CA PHE A 176 -2.49 14.35 -10.46
C PHE A 176 -2.25 13.20 -11.45
N SER A 177 -1.04 12.68 -11.45
CA SER A 177 -0.62 11.53 -12.24
C SER A 177 -0.37 10.33 -11.33
N PHE A 178 -0.31 9.13 -11.90
CA PHE A 178 0.10 7.94 -11.16
C PHE A 178 1.40 8.19 -10.37
N GLY A 179 1.51 7.62 -9.17
CA GLY A 179 2.66 7.81 -8.30
C GLY A 179 2.70 9.15 -7.54
N GLY A 180 1.57 9.86 -7.44
CA GLY A 180 1.46 11.09 -6.63
C GLY A 180 2.14 12.34 -7.24
N LEU A 181 2.61 12.24 -8.48
CA LEU A 181 3.24 13.38 -9.17
C LEU A 181 2.18 14.42 -9.58
N VAL A 182 2.34 15.65 -9.13
CA VAL A 182 1.47 16.78 -9.49
C VAL A 182 2.12 17.62 -10.58
N LYS A 183 1.39 17.85 -11.68
CA LYS A 183 1.80 18.74 -12.76
C LYS A 183 0.92 19.98 -12.78
N PHE A 184 1.54 21.14 -12.80
CA PHE A 184 0.86 22.42 -12.86
C PHE A 184 0.80 22.97 -14.27
N ARG A 185 -0.30 23.65 -14.60
CA ARG A 185 -0.48 24.35 -15.87
C ARG A 185 -1.36 25.60 -15.65
N ASN A 186 -1.04 26.66 -16.35
CA ASN A 186 -1.90 27.85 -16.34
C ASN A 186 -3.23 27.58 -17.03
N MET A 187 -4.27 28.24 -16.57
CA MET A 187 -5.58 28.22 -17.23
C MET A 187 -5.52 29.01 -18.55
N THR A 188 -6.18 28.52 -19.59
CA THR A 188 -6.35 29.24 -20.87
C THR A 188 -7.57 30.15 -20.85
N LYS A 189 -8.59 29.78 -20.08
CA LYS A 189 -9.80 30.54 -19.81
C LYS A 189 -10.13 30.49 -18.31
N PRO A 190 -10.84 31.45 -17.75
CA PRO A 190 -11.25 31.41 -16.35
C PRO A 190 -11.94 30.07 -16.02
N TYR A 191 -11.47 29.40 -14.97
CA TYR A 191 -12.00 28.15 -14.44
C TYR A 191 -12.02 26.98 -15.44
N VAL A 192 -11.17 27.01 -16.49
CA VAL A 192 -11.04 25.93 -17.46
C VAL A 192 -9.62 25.39 -17.48
N CYS A 193 -9.51 24.10 -17.17
CA CYS A 193 -8.27 23.34 -17.31
C CYS A 193 -8.24 22.61 -18.66
N GLU A 194 -7.13 22.66 -19.34
CA GLU A 194 -6.87 21.92 -20.57
C GLU A 194 -5.92 20.75 -20.32
N ALA A 195 -6.33 19.57 -20.78
CA ALA A 195 -5.62 18.33 -20.58
C ALA A 195 -5.47 17.51 -21.87
N ARG A 196 -4.38 16.75 -22.00
CA ARG A 196 -4.13 15.89 -23.17
C ARG A 196 -4.21 14.39 -22.86
N GLY A 197 -4.86 14.03 -21.78
CA GLY A 197 -5.02 12.63 -21.38
C GLY A 197 -5.82 12.47 -20.11
N GLN A 198 -6.02 11.25 -19.69
CA GLN A 198 -6.73 10.92 -18.46
C GLN A 198 -5.98 11.37 -17.19
N GLY A 199 -6.70 11.40 -16.09
CA GLY A 199 -6.20 11.71 -14.75
C GLY A 199 -7.18 12.52 -13.94
N HIS A 200 -6.72 12.96 -12.78
CA HIS A 200 -7.49 13.77 -11.85
C HIS A 200 -7.00 15.21 -11.89
N TYR A 201 -7.91 16.15 -11.85
CA TYR A 201 -7.65 17.57 -12.06
C TYR A 201 -8.35 18.42 -11.02
N THR A 202 -7.71 19.48 -10.58
CA THR A 202 -8.30 20.49 -9.69
C THR A 202 -7.71 21.86 -9.95
N LEU A 203 -8.30 22.89 -9.34
CA LEU A 203 -7.73 24.22 -9.27
C LEU A 203 -7.07 24.44 -7.91
N VAL A 204 -5.86 24.99 -7.95
CA VAL A 204 -5.09 25.30 -6.74
C VAL A 204 -4.60 26.72 -6.78
N VAL A 205 -4.44 27.32 -5.61
CA VAL A 205 -3.79 28.61 -5.40
C VAL A 205 -2.56 28.43 -4.53
N PRO A 206 -1.48 29.21 -4.71
CA PRO A 206 -0.36 29.18 -3.80
C PRO A 206 -0.83 29.48 -2.39
N SER A 207 -0.46 28.64 -1.43
CA SER A 207 -0.72 28.93 -0.03
C SER A 207 0.14 30.13 0.35
N SER A 208 -0.44 31.29 0.62
CA SER A 208 0.29 32.38 1.28
C SER A 208 0.94 31.82 2.54
N PRO A 209 2.17 32.22 2.89
CA PRO A 209 2.74 31.93 4.18
C PRO A 209 1.91 32.69 5.25
N LYS A 210 0.72 32.21 5.56
CA LYS A 210 0.03 32.56 6.77
C LYS A 210 0.79 31.91 7.90
N GLU A 211 1.22 32.73 8.85
CA GLU A 211 1.62 32.32 10.18
C GLU A 211 0.83 31.08 10.57
N SER A 212 1.57 30.03 10.80
CA SER A 212 1.05 28.71 11.12
C SER A 212 0.32 28.72 12.44
N TYR A 213 -0.92 29.12 12.47
CA TYR A 213 -1.80 28.74 13.55
C TYR A 213 -2.20 27.28 13.27
N THR A 214 -1.34 26.42 13.75
CA THR A 214 -1.38 24.99 13.68
C THR A 214 -2.70 24.44 14.20
N ARG A 215 -3.54 23.98 13.30
CA ARG A 215 -4.50 22.94 13.61
C ARG A 215 -4.17 21.68 12.78
N SER A 216 -2.94 21.22 12.97
CA SER A 216 -2.51 19.88 12.56
C SER A 216 -2.85 18.90 13.66
N HIS A 217 -4.11 18.48 13.75
CA HIS A 217 -4.55 17.58 14.82
C HIS A 217 -4.76 16.14 14.36
N SER A 218 -4.10 15.67 13.30
CA SER A 218 -4.28 14.27 12.92
C SER A 218 -3.01 13.50 12.53
N LYS A 219 -1.91 14.12 12.13
CA LYS A 219 -0.75 13.37 11.59
C LYS A 219 0.38 13.10 12.60
N ARG A 220 0.32 13.64 13.82
CA ARG A 220 1.33 13.37 14.85
C ARG A 220 1.07 12.09 15.64
N PHE A 221 -0.18 11.69 15.79
CA PHE A 221 -0.54 10.53 16.62
C PHE A 221 -0.07 9.20 16.00
N THR A 222 -0.17 9.04 14.70
CA THR A 222 0.26 7.82 13.98
C THR A 222 1.78 7.61 14.03
N LYS A 223 2.58 8.67 13.93
CA LYS A 223 4.05 8.55 13.98
C LYS A 223 4.56 8.11 15.35
N TRP A 224 3.94 8.60 16.42
CA TRP A 224 4.33 8.22 17.79
C TRP A 224 3.90 6.78 18.11
N TRP A 225 2.78 6.33 17.61
CA TRP A 225 2.32 4.94 17.76
C TRP A 225 3.22 3.96 17.02
N VAL A 226 3.60 4.26 15.79
CA VAL A 226 4.55 3.45 15.01
C VAL A 226 5.92 3.43 15.69
N LEU A 227 6.41 4.56 16.17
CA LEU A 227 7.68 4.65 16.90
C LEU A 227 7.62 3.81 18.20
N GLY A 228 6.53 3.91 18.97
CA GLY A 228 6.31 3.11 20.17
C GLY A 228 6.26 1.61 19.88
N PHE A 229 5.60 1.21 18.78
CA PHE A 229 5.52 -0.19 18.36
C PHE A 229 6.89 -0.75 17.93
N VAL A 230 7.68 0.03 17.20
CA VAL A 230 9.04 -0.37 16.77
C VAL A 230 9.97 -0.52 17.99
N ILE A 231 9.96 0.44 18.92
CA ILE A 231 10.77 0.38 20.14
C ILE A 231 10.34 -0.81 21.02
N GLY A 232 9.03 -1.03 21.16
CA GLY A 232 8.49 -2.18 21.91
C GLY A 232 8.89 -3.52 21.30
N PHE A 233 8.82 -3.65 19.98
CA PHE A 233 9.21 -4.86 19.27
C PHE A 233 10.71 -5.15 19.40
N VAL A 234 11.56 -4.14 19.23
CA VAL A 234 13.02 -4.27 19.43
C VAL A 234 13.34 -4.66 20.88
N GLY A 235 12.67 -4.05 21.85
CA GLY A 235 12.82 -4.41 23.27
C GLY A 235 12.43 -5.86 23.53
N LEU A 236 11.34 -6.34 22.94
CA LEU A 236 10.90 -7.73 23.08
C LEU A 236 11.90 -8.73 22.48
N VAL A 237 12.45 -8.43 21.31
CA VAL A 237 13.49 -9.27 20.67
C VAL A 237 14.74 -9.36 21.55
N ILE A 238 15.20 -8.24 22.11
CA ILE A 238 16.36 -8.22 23.01
C ILE A 238 16.07 -9.06 24.27
N LEU A 239 14.87 -8.94 24.84
CA LEU A 239 14.48 -9.72 26.02
C LEU A 239 14.48 -11.22 25.75
N VAL A 240 13.96 -11.66 24.60
CA VAL A 240 13.99 -13.07 24.17
C VAL A 240 15.44 -13.55 24.01
N LEU A 241 16.33 -12.77 23.42
CA LEU A 241 17.73 -13.13 23.26
C LEU A 241 18.45 -13.27 24.61
N ILE A 242 18.16 -12.39 25.58
CA ILE A 242 18.70 -12.48 26.93
C ILE A 242 18.20 -13.77 27.62
N LEU A 243 16.91 -14.07 27.53
CA LEU A 243 16.33 -15.29 28.09
C LEU A 243 16.99 -16.55 27.50
N LEU A 244 17.15 -16.60 26.17
CA LEU A 244 17.84 -17.71 25.52
C LEU A 244 19.30 -17.86 25.97
N ALA A 245 20.02 -16.74 26.16
CA ALA A 245 21.38 -16.73 26.68
C ALA A 245 21.43 -17.27 28.12
N LEU A 246 20.52 -16.85 28.99
CA LEU A 246 20.43 -17.33 30.39
C LEU A 246 20.09 -18.83 30.46
N VAL A 247 19.14 -19.30 29.64
CA VAL A 247 18.82 -20.74 29.55
C VAL A 247 20.01 -21.55 29.09
N LYS A 248 20.73 -21.06 28.07
CA LYS A 248 21.95 -21.71 27.57
C LYS A 248 23.07 -21.76 28.64
N GLU A 249 23.25 -20.69 29.40
CA GLU A 249 24.21 -20.64 30.48
C GLU A 249 23.81 -21.55 31.67
N ALA A 250 22.53 -21.58 32.03
CA ALA A 250 22.00 -22.50 33.04
C ALA A 250 22.19 -23.97 32.64
N LYS A 251 21.93 -24.29 31.34
CA LYS A 251 22.17 -25.65 30.80
C LYS A 251 23.66 -26.01 30.84
N ARG A 252 24.55 -25.08 30.49
CA ARG A 252 26.03 -25.28 30.58
C ARG A 252 26.49 -25.49 32.03
N ARG A 253 25.89 -24.77 33.00
CA ARG A 253 26.20 -24.93 34.41
C ARG A 253 25.73 -26.30 34.96
N ARG A 254 24.55 -26.78 34.48
CA ARG A 254 24.08 -28.13 34.84
C ARG A 254 24.99 -29.23 34.28
N ILE A 255 25.40 -29.11 33.01
CA ILE A 255 26.32 -30.08 32.40
C ILE A 255 27.67 -30.12 33.16
N ARG A 256 28.28 -28.96 33.48
CA ARG A 256 29.51 -28.87 34.25
C ARG A 256 29.40 -29.46 35.67
N LYS A 257 28.20 -29.33 36.30
CA LYS A 257 27.95 -29.99 37.60
C LYS A 257 27.85 -31.51 37.46
N LEU A 258 27.24 -32.02 36.41
CA LEU A 258 27.17 -33.47 36.12
C LEU A 258 28.56 -34.04 35.80
N GLU A 259 29.37 -33.36 35.00
CA GLU A 259 30.77 -33.75 34.74
C GLU A 259 31.62 -33.76 36.01
N ARG A 260 31.42 -32.79 36.91
CA ARG A 260 32.15 -32.75 38.16
C ARG A 260 31.73 -33.86 39.13
N ASN A 261 30.47 -34.31 39.10
CA ASN A 261 29.97 -35.43 39.89
C ASN A 261 30.37 -36.78 39.29
N SER A 262 30.49 -36.91 37.97
CA SER A 262 30.93 -38.13 37.32
C SER A 262 32.45 -38.35 37.41
N SER A 263 33.21 -37.26 37.63
CA SER A 263 34.69 -37.35 37.86
C SER A 263 35.03 -37.82 39.27
N GLY A 264 34.05 -38.03 40.15
CA GLY A 264 34.25 -38.49 41.52
C GLY A 264 34.17 -40.02 41.72
N GLU A 265 33.77 -40.76 40.69
CA GLU A 265 33.86 -42.22 40.79
C GLU A 265 35.27 -42.66 40.42
N LEU A 266 36.11 -42.84 41.44
CA LEU A 266 37.40 -43.50 41.36
C LEU A 266 37.16 -44.94 40.96
N PHE A 267 37.40 -45.26 39.69
CA PHE A 267 37.45 -46.65 39.25
C PHE A 267 38.64 -47.29 39.93
N ASP A 268 38.39 -48.25 40.79
CA ASP A 268 39.48 -49.11 41.38
C ASP A 268 40.21 -49.76 40.21
N THR A 269 41.49 -49.49 40.14
CA THR A 269 42.36 -50.02 39.09
C THR A 269 43.38 -50.98 39.73
N PHE A 270 43.57 -52.11 39.11
CA PHE A 270 44.65 -53.02 39.54
C PHE A 270 45.68 -53.24 38.44
N TRP A 271 46.87 -53.62 38.82
CA TRP A 271 48.01 -53.80 37.95
C TRP A 271 48.12 -55.24 37.49
N ILE A 272 48.25 -55.48 36.20
CA ILE A 272 48.71 -56.78 35.66
C ILE A 272 49.93 -56.49 34.82
N GLY A 273 51.10 -56.89 35.33
CA GLY A 273 52.36 -56.55 34.70
C GLY A 273 52.65 -55.07 34.69
N GLU A 274 53.00 -54.51 33.54
CA GLU A 274 53.29 -53.11 33.37
C GLU A 274 52.02 -52.26 32.93
N THR A 275 50.83 -52.87 32.79
CA THR A 275 49.62 -52.17 32.32
C THR A 275 48.61 -52.03 33.45
N LYS A 276 48.02 -50.82 33.51
CA LYS A 276 46.94 -50.40 34.44
C LYS A 276 45.61 -50.59 33.84
N LEU A 277 44.75 -51.47 34.36
CA LEU A 277 43.45 -51.79 33.87
C LEU A 277 42.33 -51.38 34.84
N PRO A 278 41.21 -50.80 34.39
CA PRO A 278 40.11 -50.50 35.28
C PRO A 278 39.39 -51.76 35.71
N LEU A 279 39.07 -51.84 36.98
CA LEU A 279 38.31 -52.96 37.56
C LEU A 279 36.86 -52.75 37.27
N ALA A 280 36.22 -53.68 36.58
CA ALA A 280 34.74 -53.67 36.43
C ALA A 280 34.14 -54.17 37.76
N SER A 281 33.25 -53.37 38.38
CA SER A 281 32.51 -53.78 39.56
C SER A 281 31.68 -55.01 39.22
N SER A 282 31.79 -56.07 40.04
CA SER A 282 31.23 -57.39 39.82
C SER A 282 29.70 -57.48 40.05
N ILE A 283 28.96 -56.41 39.92
CA ILE A 283 27.48 -56.45 39.97
C ILE A 283 26.98 -56.67 38.55
N ARG A 284 26.87 -57.93 38.19
CA ARG A 284 26.18 -58.37 36.99
C ARG A 284 24.69 -58.23 37.24
N THR A 285 24.05 -57.22 36.69
CA THR A 285 22.60 -57.16 36.59
C THR A 285 22.12 -58.33 35.75
N GLN A 286 21.40 -59.28 36.38
CA GLN A 286 20.74 -60.34 35.61
C GLN A 286 19.69 -59.70 34.72
N PRO A 287 19.61 -60.05 33.42
CA PRO A 287 18.52 -59.61 32.57
C PRO A 287 17.19 -60.12 33.14
N ILE A 288 16.31 -59.22 33.47
CA ILE A 288 14.92 -59.56 33.77
C ILE A 288 14.32 -59.91 32.41
N LEU A 289 13.92 -61.18 32.23
CA LEU A 289 13.06 -61.67 31.16
C LEU A 289 11.74 -60.95 31.32
N GLU A 290 11.39 -60.08 30.41
CA GLU A 290 10.03 -59.63 30.23
C GLU A 290 9.19 -60.83 29.81
N ASN A 291 8.43 -61.33 30.77
CA ASN A 291 7.53 -62.46 30.54
C ASN A 291 6.23 -61.93 29.96
N GLU A 292 5.85 -62.50 28.87
CA GLU A 292 4.55 -62.53 28.26
C GLU A 292 3.41 -62.49 29.29
N ASP A 293 2.61 -61.42 29.24
CA ASP A 293 1.18 -61.50 29.62
C ASP A 293 0.42 -60.40 28.94
N ALA A 294 0.06 -60.66 27.68
CA ALA A 294 -1.00 -59.95 26.99
C ALA A 294 -1.78 -60.94 26.12
N ILE A 295 -2.45 -61.89 26.79
CA ILE A 295 -3.59 -62.56 26.20
C ILE A 295 -4.65 -62.68 27.28
N ARG A 296 -5.61 -61.69 27.28
CA ARG A 296 -7.04 -61.95 27.54
C ARG A 296 -7.86 -60.73 27.16
#